data_f67fd9e345cbca87eded31491db06555
#
_entry.id   f67fd9e345cbca87eded31491db06555
#
_cell.length_a   1.000
_cell.length_b   1.000
_cell.length_c   1.000
_cell.angle_alpha   90.00
_cell.angle_beta   90.00
_cell.angle_gamma   90.00
#
_symmetry.space_group_name_H-M   'P 1'
#
loop_
_entity.id
_entity.type
_entity.pdbx_description
1 polymer ?
#
loop_
_entity_poly.entity_id
_entity_poly.type
_entity_poly.pdbx_seq_one_letter_code
_entity_poly.pdbx_strand_id
1 'polypeptide(L)'
;MFLLVLIPLISPLWAGEIVTQNIKQWAKKAVEEEKALRPIAARNTVAVLYFENKTGKSELDPLQKGLALMLITDLFNVKGLQVVERVKLQALVEEMGFGTSGLVEAGNAPRVGRILGARWLIGGEITRGSIKIQSSVLDVGEKKIIGQPMVMGEMEDLFRLEKGLLFEIINFLKIDITPQEREELRRYCSTNVRALNLLFRGIDASDRGNYEKAAQFYESAIKEDPKICIARGALQELQALGLIDSKKRSRDMLRTLRDRGSLTDQLSPEDATKRVRTPKDIPSSQGRETP
;
A
#
# COMPACT_ATOMS: atom_id res chain seq x y z
N MET A 1 5.63 37.28 -28.66
CA MET A 1 4.63 36.19 -28.71
C MET A 1 5.20 35.03 -27.91
N PHE A 2 4.94 35.02 -26.58
CA PHE A 2 5.42 33.98 -25.66
C PHE A 2 4.47 32.79 -25.73
N LEU A 3 4.97 31.68 -26.22
CA LEU A 3 4.27 30.40 -26.24
C LEU A 3 4.32 29.83 -24.79
N LEU A 4 3.23 29.95 -24.06
CA LEU A 4 3.01 29.23 -22.77
C LEU A 4 2.84 27.76 -23.12
N VAL A 5 3.92 27.00 -22.94
CA VAL A 5 3.86 25.54 -22.95
C VAL A 5 3.14 25.13 -21.68
N LEU A 6 1.85 24.83 -21.78
CA LEU A 6 1.09 24.12 -20.77
C LEU A 6 1.67 22.70 -20.70
N ILE A 7 2.59 22.48 -19.74
CA ILE A 7 2.97 21.15 -19.31
C ILE A 7 1.73 20.57 -18.59
N PRO A 8 1.09 19.52 -19.11
CA PRO A 8 0.05 18.86 -18.32
C PRO A 8 0.74 18.31 -17.07
N LEU A 9 0.35 18.83 -15.91
CA LEU A 9 0.58 18.18 -14.63
C LEU A 9 -0.12 16.83 -14.72
N ILE A 10 0.59 15.82 -15.21
CA ILE A 10 0.22 14.42 -14.99
C ILE A 10 0.45 14.21 -13.51
N SER A 11 -0.57 14.54 -12.71
CA SER A 11 -0.65 14.04 -11.35
C SER A 11 -0.60 12.52 -11.49
N PRO A 12 0.37 11.82 -10.90
CA PRO A 12 0.27 10.37 -10.84
C PRO A 12 -1.07 10.11 -10.16
N LEU A 13 -1.94 9.38 -10.83
CA LEU A 13 -3.17 8.82 -10.26
C LEU A 13 -2.76 7.82 -9.18
N TRP A 14 -2.34 8.33 -8.05
CA TRP A 14 -2.24 7.56 -6.83
C TRP A 14 -3.67 7.31 -6.40
N ALA A 15 -4.09 6.07 -6.41
CA ALA A 15 -5.31 5.68 -5.72
C ALA A 15 -5.17 6.22 -4.30
N GLY A 16 -5.99 7.22 -3.93
CA GLY A 16 -5.90 7.86 -2.62
C GLY A 16 -5.92 6.81 -1.53
N GLU A 17 -4.96 6.90 -0.61
CA GLU A 17 -4.81 5.94 0.49
C GLU A 17 -5.51 6.43 1.76
N ILE A 18 -5.89 7.71 1.79
CA ILE A 18 -6.47 8.36 2.96
C ILE A 18 -7.97 8.64 2.75
N VAL A 19 -8.79 8.16 3.67
CA VAL A 19 -10.24 8.41 3.64
C VAL A 19 -10.51 9.86 4.04
N THR A 20 -10.81 10.69 3.05
CA THR A 20 -11.11 12.11 3.25
C THR A 20 -12.59 12.35 3.65
N GLN A 21 -12.91 13.54 4.16
CA GLN A 21 -14.28 13.92 4.48
C GLN A 21 -15.22 13.87 3.27
N ASN A 22 -14.72 14.23 2.08
CA ASN A 22 -15.50 14.15 0.85
C ASN A 22 -15.88 12.71 0.51
N ILE A 23 -14.97 11.76 0.73
CA ILE A 23 -15.23 10.33 0.51
C ILE A 23 -16.23 9.80 1.54
N LYS A 24 -16.14 10.22 2.80
CA LYS A 24 -17.14 9.87 3.84
C LYS A 24 -18.53 10.42 3.50
N GLN A 25 -18.62 11.67 3.05
CA GLN A 25 -19.90 12.26 2.60
C GLN A 25 -20.45 11.51 1.38
N TRP A 26 -19.60 11.13 0.43
CA TRP A 26 -20.01 10.30 -0.70
C TRP A 26 -20.58 8.96 -0.23
N ALA A 27 -19.91 8.26 0.70
CA ALA A 27 -20.36 6.96 1.21
C ALA A 27 -21.75 7.08 1.88
N LYS A 28 -21.93 8.08 2.74
CA LYS A 28 -23.22 8.37 3.38
C LYS A 28 -24.33 8.57 2.35
N LYS A 29 -24.13 9.46 1.38
CA LYS A 29 -25.08 9.72 0.31
C LYS A 29 -25.36 8.47 -0.52
N ALA A 30 -24.34 7.69 -0.85
CA ALA A 30 -24.48 6.47 -1.65
C ALA A 30 -25.33 5.40 -0.93
N VAL A 31 -25.23 5.30 0.40
CA VAL A 31 -26.07 4.40 1.20
C VAL A 31 -27.50 4.93 1.29
N GLU A 32 -27.71 6.23 1.50
CA GLU A 32 -29.04 6.85 1.56
C GLU A 32 -29.78 6.69 0.22
N GLU A 33 -29.08 6.86 -0.90
CA GLU A 33 -29.66 6.78 -2.27
C GLU A 33 -29.67 5.36 -2.84
N GLU A 34 -29.30 4.33 -2.09
CA GLU A 34 -29.16 2.95 -2.59
C GLU A 34 -30.38 2.46 -3.38
N LYS A 35 -31.61 2.80 -2.92
CA LYS A 35 -32.86 2.38 -3.56
C LYS A 35 -33.06 3.02 -4.95
N ALA A 36 -32.41 4.16 -5.20
CA ALA A 36 -32.49 4.88 -6.47
C ALA A 36 -31.36 4.51 -7.44
N LEU A 37 -30.44 3.61 -7.04
CA LEU A 37 -29.31 3.20 -7.87
C LEU A 37 -29.81 2.50 -9.14
N ARG A 38 -29.33 2.98 -10.29
CA ARG A 38 -29.58 2.34 -11.58
C ARG A 38 -28.82 1.02 -11.68
N PRO A 39 -29.25 0.11 -12.57
CA PRO A 39 -28.47 -1.09 -12.90
C PRO A 39 -27.04 -0.69 -13.33
N ILE A 40 -26.06 -1.54 -13.00
CA ILE A 40 -24.65 -1.29 -13.29
C ILE A 40 -24.45 -1.19 -14.80
N ALA A 41 -24.16 0.00 -15.29
CA ALA A 41 -23.94 0.27 -16.72
C ALA A 41 -22.46 0.07 -17.13
N ALA A 42 -21.53 0.16 -16.19
CA ALA A 42 -20.09 0.06 -16.45
C ALA A 42 -19.67 -1.40 -16.66
N ARG A 43 -19.30 -1.75 -17.90
CA ARG A 43 -19.03 -3.14 -18.29
C ARG A 43 -17.80 -3.75 -17.61
N ASN A 44 -16.78 -2.96 -17.29
CA ASN A 44 -15.48 -3.46 -16.82
C ASN A 44 -15.06 -2.83 -15.48
N THR A 45 -16.02 -2.59 -14.57
CA THR A 45 -15.72 -2.03 -13.26
C THR A 45 -15.55 -3.15 -12.24
N VAL A 46 -14.43 -3.15 -11.51
CA VAL A 46 -14.08 -4.14 -10.49
C VAL A 46 -13.84 -3.46 -9.15
N ALA A 47 -14.34 -4.06 -8.08
CA ALA A 47 -13.99 -3.71 -6.71
C ALA A 47 -13.38 -4.92 -6.01
N VAL A 48 -12.34 -4.69 -5.22
CA VAL A 48 -11.69 -5.72 -4.41
C VAL A 48 -12.06 -5.47 -2.96
N LEU A 49 -12.77 -6.42 -2.36
CA LEU A 49 -13.13 -6.43 -0.95
C LEU A 49 -11.94 -6.86 -0.08
N TYR A 50 -12.00 -6.56 1.20
CA TYR A 50 -11.01 -7.10 2.15
C TYR A 50 -11.16 -8.61 2.28
N PHE A 51 -10.03 -9.29 2.46
CA PHE A 51 -10.01 -10.73 2.67
C PHE A 51 -10.24 -11.04 4.15
N GLU A 52 -11.03 -12.06 4.44
CA GLU A 52 -11.27 -12.47 5.82
C GLU A 52 -10.08 -13.27 6.37
N ASN A 53 -9.55 -12.89 7.52
CA ASN A 53 -8.51 -13.67 8.20
C ASN A 53 -9.13 -14.80 9.03
N LYS A 54 -9.14 -16.01 8.48
CA LYS A 54 -9.56 -17.25 9.14
C LYS A 54 -8.39 -18.08 9.70
N THR A 55 -7.20 -17.51 9.74
CA THR A 55 -6.02 -18.22 10.28
C THR A 55 -6.06 -18.39 11.80
N GLY A 56 -6.83 -17.54 12.50
CA GLY A 56 -6.85 -17.44 13.96
C GLY A 56 -5.61 -16.77 14.55
N LYS A 57 -4.77 -16.16 13.72
CA LYS A 57 -3.58 -15.39 14.11
C LYS A 57 -3.84 -13.91 13.85
N SER A 58 -4.03 -13.11 14.91
CA SER A 58 -4.30 -11.67 14.80
C SER A 58 -3.13 -10.87 14.22
N GLU A 59 -1.92 -11.39 14.27
CA GLU A 59 -0.75 -10.81 13.62
C GLU A 59 -0.90 -10.72 12.10
N LEU A 60 -1.80 -11.53 11.50
CA LEU A 60 -2.12 -11.53 10.07
C LEU A 60 -3.33 -10.63 9.71
N ASP A 61 -3.98 -9.99 10.69
CA ASP A 61 -5.10 -9.09 10.41
C ASP A 61 -4.75 -7.95 9.45
N PRO A 62 -3.56 -7.33 9.49
CA PRO A 62 -3.19 -6.31 8.51
C PRO A 62 -3.17 -6.82 7.05
N LEU A 63 -3.00 -8.14 6.85
CA LEU A 63 -2.99 -8.75 5.52
C LEU A 63 -4.37 -8.70 4.85
N GLN A 64 -5.47 -8.63 5.60
CA GLN A 64 -6.83 -8.53 5.06
C GLN A 64 -6.97 -7.34 4.10
N LYS A 65 -6.56 -6.16 4.55
CA LYS A 65 -6.54 -4.93 3.76
C LYS A 65 -5.34 -4.89 2.81
N GLY A 66 -4.20 -5.42 3.26
CA GLY A 66 -2.96 -5.43 2.50
C GLY A 66 -3.06 -6.21 1.20
N LEU A 67 -3.63 -7.41 1.21
CA LEU A 67 -3.84 -8.22 0.01
C LEU A 67 -4.80 -7.54 -0.98
N ALA A 68 -5.88 -6.94 -0.47
CA ALA A 68 -6.79 -6.18 -1.31
C ALA A 68 -6.08 -4.98 -1.96
N LEU A 69 -5.23 -4.25 -1.21
CA LEU A 69 -4.46 -3.15 -1.74
C LEU A 69 -3.49 -3.58 -2.84
N MET A 70 -2.77 -4.70 -2.65
CA MET A 70 -1.86 -5.23 -3.67
C MET A 70 -2.62 -5.53 -4.97
N LEU A 71 -3.73 -6.25 -4.87
CA LEU A 71 -4.59 -6.56 -6.03
C LEU A 71 -5.17 -5.31 -6.68
N ILE A 72 -5.65 -4.32 -5.92
CA ILE A 72 -6.14 -3.04 -6.45
C ILE A 72 -5.05 -2.33 -7.24
N THR A 73 -3.85 -2.23 -6.65
CA THR A 73 -2.70 -1.57 -7.28
C THR A 73 -2.33 -2.21 -8.63
N ASP A 74 -2.35 -3.53 -8.70
CA ASP A 74 -2.01 -4.24 -9.92
C ASP A 74 -3.14 -4.20 -10.96
N LEU A 75 -4.38 -4.41 -10.55
CA LEU A 75 -5.53 -4.32 -11.45
C LEU A 75 -5.70 -2.92 -12.05
N PHE A 76 -5.27 -1.87 -11.34
CA PHE A 76 -5.25 -0.49 -11.87
C PHE A 76 -4.38 -0.34 -13.12
N ASN A 77 -3.35 -1.19 -13.27
CA ASN A 77 -2.47 -1.22 -14.43
C ASN A 77 -3.01 -2.07 -15.59
N VAL A 78 -4.18 -2.71 -15.44
CA VAL A 78 -4.83 -3.50 -16.50
C VAL A 78 -5.67 -2.57 -17.36
N LYS A 79 -5.27 -2.37 -18.63
CA LYS A 79 -6.04 -1.55 -19.57
C LYS A 79 -7.44 -2.14 -19.78
N GLY A 80 -8.41 -1.26 -19.83
CA GLY A 80 -9.82 -1.67 -20.02
C GLY A 80 -10.54 -2.06 -18.73
N LEU A 81 -9.88 -2.12 -17.57
CA LEU A 81 -10.53 -2.21 -16.27
C LEU A 81 -10.70 -0.82 -15.64
N GLN A 82 -11.81 -0.64 -14.96
CA GLN A 82 -12.05 0.47 -14.04
C GLN A 82 -12.06 -0.10 -12.63
N VAL A 83 -11.02 0.21 -11.86
CA VAL A 83 -10.87 -0.31 -10.51
C VAL A 83 -11.44 0.69 -9.51
N VAL A 84 -12.27 0.22 -8.61
CA VAL A 84 -12.80 1.03 -7.51
C VAL A 84 -11.69 1.27 -6.49
N GLU A 85 -11.49 2.53 -6.13
CA GLU A 85 -10.49 2.94 -5.15
C GLU A 85 -10.76 2.31 -3.77
N ARG A 86 -9.70 1.86 -3.11
CA ARG A 86 -9.77 1.28 -1.76
C ARG A 86 -10.50 2.17 -0.75
N VAL A 87 -10.24 3.48 -0.81
CA VAL A 87 -10.82 4.45 0.13
C VAL A 87 -12.34 4.57 0.01
N LYS A 88 -12.90 4.36 -1.17
CA LYS A 88 -14.37 4.30 -1.36
C LYS A 88 -14.96 3.06 -0.68
N LEU A 89 -14.29 1.92 -0.81
CA LEU A 89 -14.68 0.71 -0.09
C LEU A 89 -14.59 0.94 1.42
N GLN A 90 -13.47 1.49 1.92
CA GLN A 90 -13.28 1.73 3.35
C GLN A 90 -14.36 2.65 3.93
N ALA A 91 -14.64 3.77 3.27
CA ALA A 91 -15.68 4.68 3.73
C ALA A 91 -17.08 4.05 3.72
N LEU A 92 -17.37 3.22 2.70
CA LEU A 92 -18.64 2.50 2.63
C LEU A 92 -18.79 1.45 3.75
N VAL A 93 -17.71 0.72 4.05
CA VAL A 93 -17.66 -0.25 5.15
C VAL A 93 -17.93 0.43 6.49
N GLU A 94 -17.31 1.58 6.74
CA GLU A 94 -17.52 2.38 7.94
C GLU A 94 -18.97 2.88 8.04
N GLU A 95 -19.53 3.42 6.97
CA GLU A 95 -20.90 3.95 6.94
C GLU A 95 -21.95 2.84 7.15
N MET A 96 -21.73 1.66 6.58
CA MET A 96 -22.64 0.53 6.71
C MET A 96 -22.47 -0.25 8.02
N GLY A 97 -21.46 0.08 8.83
CA GLY A 97 -21.15 -0.60 10.09
C GLY A 97 -20.69 -2.05 9.91
N PHE A 98 -20.17 -2.41 8.72
CA PHE A 98 -19.66 -3.73 8.47
C PHE A 98 -18.23 -3.88 9.00
N GLY A 99 -17.95 -5.02 9.64
CA GLY A 99 -16.57 -5.48 9.82
C GLY A 99 -16.00 -6.01 8.50
N THR A 100 -14.70 -6.27 8.46
CA THR A 100 -14.05 -6.87 7.27
C THR A 100 -14.67 -8.20 6.86
N SER A 101 -15.12 -9.02 7.82
CA SER A 101 -15.82 -10.29 7.60
C SER A 101 -17.22 -10.14 7.00
N GLY A 102 -17.97 -9.11 7.39
CA GLY A 102 -19.34 -8.87 6.90
C GLY A 102 -19.43 -8.51 5.41
N LEU A 103 -18.32 -8.11 4.79
CA LEU A 103 -18.26 -7.80 3.36
C LEU A 103 -18.35 -9.03 2.46
N VAL A 104 -17.89 -10.17 2.93
CA VAL A 104 -17.78 -11.42 2.15
C VAL A 104 -19.05 -12.26 2.26
N GLU A 105 -19.96 -11.88 3.16
CA GLU A 105 -21.23 -12.57 3.31
C GLU A 105 -22.07 -12.46 2.02
N ALA A 106 -22.61 -13.59 1.57
CA ALA A 106 -23.34 -13.72 0.31
C ALA A 106 -24.51 -12.73 0.15
N GLY A 107 -25.09 -12.26 1.26
CA GLY A 107 -26.17 -11.27 1.25
C GLY A 107 -25.69 -9.83 1.05
N ASN A 108 -24.51 -9.48 1.56
CA ASN A 108 -23.99 -8.11 1.57
C ASN A 108 -23.16 -7.78 0.32
N ALA A 109 -22.41 -8.72 -0.21
CA ALA A 109 -21.53 -8.51 -1.35
C ALA A 109 -22.25 -7.91 -2.59
N PRO A 110 -23.39 -8.41 -3.06
CA PRO A 110 -24.09 -7.80 -4.20
C PRO A 110 -24.59 -6.37 -3.92
N ARG A 111 -24.95 -6.09 -2.67
CA ARG A 111 -25.37 -4.75 -2.24
C ARG A 111 -24.20 -3.75 -2.28
N VAL A 112 -23.06 -4.12 -1.70
CA VAL A 112 -21.82 -3.34 -1.73
C VAL A 112 -21.37 -3.08 -3.17
N GLY A 113 -21.41 -4.11 -4.03
CA GLY A 113 -21.04 -3.98 -5.43
C GLY A 113 -21.92 -2.98 -6.19
N ARG A 114 -23.25 -2.99 -5.96
CA ARG A 114 -24.15 -2.01 -6.57
C ARG A 114 -23.85 -0.58 -6.12
N ILE A 115 -23.63 -0.36 -4.82
CA ILE A 115 -23.32 0.97 -4.29
C ILE A 115 -21.99 1.47 -4.85
N LEU A 116 -20.98 0.61 -4.99
CA LEU A 116 -19.69 0.93 -5.61
C LEU A 116 -19.76 1.08 -7.13
N GLY A 117 -20.86 0.73 -7.77
CA GLY A 117 -20.98 0.69 -9.24
C GLY A 117 -20.10 -0.37 -9.88
N ALA A 118 -19.71 -1.39 -9.14
CA ALA A 118 -18.83 -2.46 -9.60
C ALA A 118 -19.63 -3.59 -10.25
N ARG A 119 -19.25 -3.97 -11.48
CA ARG A 119 -19.77 -5.18 -12.12
C ARG A 119 -19.24 -6.43 -11.45
N TRP A 120 -17.96 -6.45 -11.14
CA TRP A 120 -17.30 -7.58 -10.50
C TRP A 120 -16.84 -7.22 -9.10
N LEU A 121 -17.10 -8.12 -8.17
CA LEU A 121 -16.54 -8.08 -6.83
C LEU A 121 -15.56 -9.22 -6.65
N ILE A 122 -14.39 -8.88 -6.15
CA ILE A 122 -13.34 -9.82 -5.76
C ILE A 122 -13.24 -9.78 -4.25
N GLY A 123 -13.34 -10.89 -3.59
CA GLY A 123 -13.17 -11.03 -2.14
C GLY A 123 -12.71 -12.44 -1.83
N GLY A 124 -12.52 -12.76 -0.56
CA GLY A 124 -12.10 -14.10 -0.20
C GLY A 124 -11.66 -14.23 1.25
N GLU A 125 -10.92 -15.29 1.50
CA GLU A 125 -10.45 -15.63 2.84
C GLU A 125 -9.00 -16.12 2.83
N ILE A 126 -8.33 -15.93 3.96
CA ILE A 126 -6.98 -16.40 4.25
C ILE A 126 -7.10 -17.45 5.35
N THR A 127 -6.66 -18.67 5.10
CA THR A 127 -6.82 -19.79 6.05
C THR A 127 -5.47 -20.38 6.49
N ARG A 128 -5.52 -21.26 7.50
CA ARG A 128 -4.36 -21.88 8.18
C ARG A 128 -3.62 -22.90 7.30
N GLY A 129 -2.41 -23.23 7.77
CA GLY A 129 -1.46 -24.17 7.20
C GLY A 129 -0.29 -23.38 6.59
N SER A 130 0.21 -23.81 5.45
CA SER A 130 0.75 -22.88 4.46
C SER A 130 -0.35 -21.85 4.17
N ILE A 131 -0.01 -20.58 4.01
CA ILE A 131 -1.01 -19.53 3.71
C ILE A 131 -1.80 -19.97 2.49
N LYS A 132 -3.09 -20.21 2.70
CA LYS A 132 -4.04 -20.50 1.64
C LYS A 132 -4.93 -19.27 1.46
N ILE A 133 -4.89 -18.69 0.27
CA ILE A 133 -5.76 -17.57 -0.12
C ILE A 133 -6.77 -18.12 -1.10
N GLN A 134 -8.02 -18.11 -0.70
CA GLN A 134 -9.14 -18.49 -1.56
C GLN A 134 -9.95 -17.25 -1.88
N SER A 135 -10.07 -16.92 -3.15
CA SER A 135 -10.84 -15.77 -3.61
C SER A 135 -12.13 -16.21 -4.29
N SER A 136 -13.07 -15.30 -4.39
CA SER A 136 -14.30 -15.46 -5.17
C SER A 136 -14.48 -14.24 -6.07
N VAL A 137 -14.80 -14.48 -7.33
CA VAL A 137 -15.13 -13.44 -8.31
C VAL A 137 -16.64 -13.51 -8.54
N LEU A 138 -17.35 -12.47 -8.07
CA LEU A 138 -18.81 -12.38 -8.17
C LEU A 138 -19.19 -11.41 -9.29
N ASP A 139 -20.06 -11.84 -10.24
CA ASP A 139 -20.78 -10.91 -11.11
C ASP A 139 -21.99 -10.36 -10.33
N VAL A 140 -21.97 -9.06 -10.07
CA VAL A 140 -22.96 -8.37 -9.24
C VAL A 140 -24.33 -8.31 -9.93
N GLY A 141 -24.35 -8.15 -11.25
CA GLY A 141 -25.60 -8.11 -12.03
C GLY A 141 -26.31 -9.45 -12.05
N GLU A 142 -25.54 -10.50 -12.30
CA GLU A 142 -26.06 -11.88 -12.35
C GLU A 142 -26.19 -12.52 -10.96
N LYS A 143 -25.61 -11.89 -9.93
CA LYS A 143 -25.52 -12.42 -8.53
C LYS A 143 -24.91 -13.83 -8.50
N LYS A 144 -23.94 -14.08 -9.36
CA LYS A 144 -23.34 -15.40 -9.57
C LYS A 144 -21.83 -15.34 -9.39
N ILE A 145 -21.28 -16.31 -8.67
CA ILE A 145 -19.82 -16.50 -8.62
C ILE A 145 -19.39 -17.09 -9.96
N ILE A 146 -18.50 -16.37 -10.65
CA ILE A 146 -17.96 -16.75 -11.96
C ILE A 146 -16.58 -17.38 -11.87
N GLY A 147 -15.91 -17.31 -10.72
CA GLY A 147 -14.62 -17.91 -10.49
C GLY A 147 -14.27 -18.00 -9.01
N GLN A 148 -13.46 -18.99 -8.65
CA GLN A 148 -12.95 -19.19 -7.29
C GLN A 148 -11.46 -19.53 -7.33
N PRO A 149 -10.60 -18.56 -7.72
CA PRO A 149 -9.17 -18.79 -7.75
C PRO A 149 -8.62 -19.05 -6.34
N MET A 150 -7.62 -19.92 -6.27
CA MET A 150 -7.00 -20.33 -5.02
C MET A 150 -5.49 -20.47 -5.21
N VAL A 151 -4.72 -19.93 -4.26
CA VAL A 151 -3.28 -20.08 -4.20
C VAL A 151 -2.84 -20.52 -2.81
N MET A 152 -1.70 -21.24 -2.74
CA MET A 152 -1.14 -21.73 -1.48
C MET A 152 0.38 -21.59 -1.48
N GLY A 153 0.95 -21.27 -0.32
CA GLY A 153 2.39 -21.15 -0.10
C GLY A 153 2.73 -20.60 1.28
N GLU A 154 3.97 -20.27 1.49
CA GLU A 154 4.44 -19.67 2.74
C GLU A 154 4.31 -18.14 2.71
N MET A 155 4.42 -17.48 3.88
CA MET A 155 4.33 -16.02 3.99
C MET A 155 5.43 -15.31 3.19
N GLU A 156 6.60 -15.93 3.09
CA GLU A 156 7.73 -15.44 2.33
C GLU A 156 7.42 -15.36 0.83
N ASP A 157 6.49 -16.20 0.38
CA ASP A 157 6.00 -16.27 -1.00
C ASP A 157 4.81 -15.35 -1.29
N LEU A 158 4.38 -14.51 -0.33
CA LEU A 158 3.16 -13.69 -0.42
C LEU A 158 3.04 -12.97 -1.78
N PHE A 159 4.14 -12.42 -2.27
CA PHE A 159 4.18 -11.73 -3.58
C PHE A 159 3.87 -12.65 -4.75
N ARG A 160 4.46 -13.85 -4.73
CA ARG A 160 4.21 -14.87 -5.77
C ARG A 160 2.76 -15.35 -5.71
N LEU A 161 2.23 -15.52 -4.49
CA LEU A 161 0.83 -15.92 -4.27
C LEU A 161 -0.12 -14.86 -4.79
N GLU A 162 0.15 -13.58 -4.48
CA GLU A 162 -0.66 -12.47 -4.97
C GLU A 162 -0.65 -12.40 -6.50
N LYS A 163 0.52 -12.50 -7.16
CA LYS A 163 0.59 -12.51 -8.64
C LYS A 163 -0.12 -13.72 -9.25
N GLY A 164 -0.02 -14.89 -8.64
CA GLY A 164 -0.78 -16.07 -9.05
C GLY A 164 -2.29 -15.79 -9.00
N LEU A 165 -2.76 -15.24 -7.89
CA LEU A 165 -4.15 -14.88 -7.69
C LEU A 165 -4.62 -13.81 -8.70
N LEU A 166 -3.81 -12.77 -8.93
CA LEU A 166 -4.07 -11.71 -9.90
C LEU A 166 -4.33 -12.25 -11.31
N PHE A 167 -3.43 -13.11 -11.81
CA PHE A 167 -3.58 -13.66 -13.15
C PHE A 167 -4.78 -14.59 -13.29
N GLU A 168 -5.08 -15.39 -12.27
CA GLU A 168 -6.30 -16.20 -12.24
C GLU A 168 -7.56 -15.32 -12.25
N ILE A 169 -7.59 -14.24 -11.48
CA ILE A 169 -8.69 -13.27 -11.48
C ILE A 169 -8.87 -12.68 -12.88
N ILE A 170 -7.82 -12.20 -13.52
CA ILE A 170 -7.86 -11.63 -14.88
C ILE A 170 -8.43 -12.64 -15.87
N ASN A 171 -8.06 -13.92 -15.76
CA ASN A 171 -8.60 -15.00 -16.60
C ASN A 171 -10.11 -15.16 -16.39
N PHE A 172 -10.60 -15.18 -15.14
CA PHE A 172 -12.05 -15.30 -14.86
C PHE A 172 -12.84 -14.08 -15.33
N LEU A 173 -12.25 -12.89 -15.27
CA LEU A 173 -12.85 -11.67 -15.82
C LEU A 173 -12.87 -11.65 -17.36
N LYS A 174 -12.14 -12.57 -18.01
CA LYS A 174 -11.99 -12.66 -19.47
C LYS A 174 -11.46 -11.36 -20.08
N ILE A 175 -10.48 -10.76 -19.39
CA ILE A 175 -9.80 -9.55 -19.85
C ILE A 175 -8.54 -9.96 -20.61
N ASP A 176 -8.47 -9.54 -21.86
CA ASP A 176 -7.27 -9.75 -22.68
C ASP A 176 -6.18 -8.75 -22.25
N ILE A 177 -5.04 -9.28 -21.85
CA ILE A 177 -3.85 -8.51 -21.53
C ILE A 177 -2.73 -8.81 -22.53
N THR A 178 -2.07 -7.78 -23.02
CA THR A 178 -0.93 -7.92 -23.93
C THR A 178 0.27 -8.60 -23.23
N PRO A 179 1.21 -9.19 -23.99
CA PRO A 179 2.44 -9.72 -23.41
C PRO A 179 3.23 -8.68 -22.59
N GLN A 180 3.23 -7.41 -23.05
CA GLN A 180 3.88 -6.31 -22.36
C GLN A 180 3.19 -5.99 -21.03
N GLU A 181 1.86 -5.89 -20.99
CA GLU A 181 1.10 -5.70 -19.74
C GLU A 181 1.32 -6.85 -18.77
N ARG A 182 1.35 -8.09 -19.28
CA ARG A 182 1.63 -9.26 -18.45
C ARG A 182 3.01 -9.16 -17.78
N GLU A 183 4.02 -8.69 -18.49
CA GLU A 183 5.36 -8.52 -17.96
C GLU A 183 5.43 -7.36 -16.96
N GLU A 184 4.71 -6.27 -17.18
CA GLU A 184 4.58 -5.17 -16.24
C GLU A 184 3.88 -5.61 -14.94
N LEU A 185 2.78 -6.37 -15.04
CA LEU A 185 2.05 -6.91 -13.91
C LEU A 185 2.86 -7.93 -13.08
N ARG A 186 3.88 -8.56 -13.66
CA ARG A 186 4.80 -9.45 -12.91
C ARG A 186 5.78 -8.70 -12.02
N ARG A 187 5.97 -7.40 -12.24
CA ARG A 187 6.90 -6.61 -11.43
C ARG A 187 6.33 -6.40 -10.03
N TYR A 188 7.22 -6.37 -9.06
CA TYR A 188 6.88 -6.13 -7.66
C TYR A 188 7.26 -4.71 -7.27
N CYS A 189 6.38 -4.04 -6.54
CA CYS A 189 6.68 -2.76 -5.90
C CYS A 189 7.67 -2.94 -4.73
N SER A 190 7.61 -4.10 -4.07
CA SER A 190 8.54 -4.53 -3.03
C SER A 190 8.48 -6.06 -2.93
N THR A 191 9.57 -6.69 -2.55
CA THR A 191 9.63 -8.11 -2.19
C THR A 191 9.99 -8.30 -0.71
N ASN A 192 10.03 -7.20 0.06
CA ASN A 192 10.34 -7.24 1.47
C ASN A 192 9.05 -7.38 2.30
N VAL A 193 8.81 -8.59 2.83
CA VAL A 193 7.61 -8.92 3.64
C VAL A 193 7.51 -8.04 4.89
N ARG A 194 8.65 -7.65 5.52
CA ARG A 194 8.65 -6.78 6.69
C ARG A 194 8.19 -5.37 6.33
N ALA A 195 8.69 -4.83 5.22
CA ALA A 195 8.27 -3.53 4.71
C ALA A 195 6.77 -3.51 4.37
N LEU A 196 6.26 -4.58 3.73
CA LEU A 196 4.83 -4.72 3.47
C LEU A 196 3.99 -4.78 4.74
N ASN A 197 4.40 -5.56 5.74
CA ASN A 197 3.67 -5.63 7.00
C ASN A 197 3.58 -4.25 7.66
N LEU A 198 4.68 -3.48 7.64
CA LEU A 198 4.69 -2.10 8.12
C LEU A 198 3.74 -1.20 7.32
N LEU A 199 3.74 -1.30 5.98
CA LEU A 199 2.79 -0.58 5.13
C LEU A 199 1.34 -0.90 5.51
N PHE A 200 0.99 -2.18 5.64
CA PHE A 200 -0.38 -2.60 5.96
C PHE A 200 -0.83 -2.11 7.35
N ARG A 201 0.06 -2.13 8.33
CA ARG A 201 -0.19 -1.54 9.66
C ARG A 201 -0.35 -0.02 9.60
N GLY A 202 0.37 0.64 8.70
CA GLY A 202 0.23 2.07 8.43
C GLY A 202 -1.16 2.41 7.89
N ILE A 203 -1.64 1.63 6.92
CA ILE A 203 -2.98 1.77 6.35
C ILE A 203 -4.06 1.56 7.41
N ASP A 204 -3.95 0.50 8.20
CA ASP A 204 -4.91 0.23 9.27
C ASP A 204 -4.93 1.35 10.33
N ALA A 205 -3.77 1.91 10.68
CA ALA A 205 -3.69 3.07 11.58
C ALA A 205 -4.31 4.32 10.96
N SER A 206 -4.11 4.55 9.66
CA SER A 206 -4.68 5.67 8.91
C SER A 206 -6.20 5.58 8.84
N ASP A 207 -6.75 4.41 8.53
CA ASP A 207 -8.20 4.17 8.49
C ASP A 207 -8.87 4.44 9.84
N ARG A 208 -8.17 4.19 10.94
CA ARG A 208 -8.63 4.53 12.31
C ARG A 208 -8.43 6.00 12.69
N GLY A 209 -7.97 6.86 11.77
CA GLY A 209 -7.66 8.27 12.03
C GLY A 209 -6.39 8.50 12.84
N ASN A 210 -5.58 7.48 13.09
CA ASN A 210 -4.34 7.59 13.85
C ASN A 210 -3.16 7.94 12.91
N TYR A 211 -3.22 9.14 12.33
CA TYR A 211 -2.34 9.56 11.24
C TYR A 211 -0.86 9.65 11.62
N GLU A 212 -0.55 10.08 12.85
CA GLU A 212 0.83 10.12 13.33
C GLU A 212 1.44 8.72 13.40
N LYS A 213 0.67 7.74 13.90
CA LYS A 213 1.11 6.35 13.95
C LYS A 213 1.20 5.74 12.56
N ALA A 214 0.27 6.08 11.67
CA ALA A 214 0.31 5.66 10.27
C ALA A 214 1.61 6.13 9.60
N ALA A 215 1.94 7.41 9.76
CA ALA A 215 3.15 7.99 9.21
C ALA A 215 4.43 7.34 9.76
N GLN A 216 4.49 6.99 11.06
CA GLN A 216 5.62 6.24 11.64
C GLN A 216 5.78 4.86 10.99
N PHE A 217 4.68 4.16 10.72
CA PHE A 217 4.70 2.89 10.01
C PHE A 217 5.16 3.04 8.56
N TYR A 218 4.68 4.06 7.84
CA TYR A 218 5.11 4.33 6.45
C TYR A 218 6.60 4.68 6.38
N GLU A 219 7.10 5.52 7.28
CA GLU A 219 8.54 5.83 7.38
C GLU A 219 9.37 4.58 7.67
N SER A 220 8.90 3.73 8.58
CA SER A 220 9.56 2.46 8.89
C SER A 220 9.56 1.51 7.70
N ALA A 221 8.46 1.44 6.94
CA ALA A 221 8.37 0.66 5.72
C ALA A 221 9.36 1.15 4.66
N ILE A 222 9.45 2.47 4.44
CA ILE A 222 10.39 3.08 3.50
C ILE A 222 11.85 2.86 3.92
N LYS A 223 12.12 2.86 5.24
CA LYS A 223 13.46 2.57 5.76
C LYS A 223 13.85 1.11 5.56
N GLU A 224 12.90 0.20 5.73
CA GLU A 224 13.10 -1.25 5.53
C GLU A 224 13.29 -1.59 4.05
N ASP A 225 12.49 -0.98 3.17
CA ASP A 225 12.62 -1.07 1.72
C ASP A 225 12.38 0.28 1.03
N PRO A 226 13.44 0.97 0.58
CA PRO A 226 13.29 2.25 -0.12
C PRO A 226 12.52 2.17 -1.44
N LYS A 227 12.28 0.98 -2.00
CA LYS A 227 11.52 0.78 -3.24
C LYS A 227 10.02 0.66 -3.01
N ILE A 228 9.56 0.57 -1.75
CA ILE A 228 8.13 0.44 -1.45
C ILE A 228 7.35 1.70 -1.86
N CYS A 229 6.69 1.63 -3.02
CA CYS A 229 6.09 2.79 -3.68
C CYS A 229 4.88 3.33 -2.92
N ILE A 230 3.97 2.46 -2.47
CA ILE A 230 2.71 2.85 -1.84
C ILE A 230 2.93 3.59 -0.51
N ALA A 231 3.88 3.12 0.33
CA ALA A 231 4.16 3.76 1.60
C ALA A 231 4.61 5.22 1.46
N ARG A 232 5.39 5.51 0.41
CA ARG A 232 5.84 6.88 0.10
C ARG A 232 4.68 7.77 -0.32
N GLY A 233 3.81 7.26 -1.20
CA GLY A 233 2.62 7.99 -1.64
C GLY A 233 1.68 8.29 -0.48
N ALA A 234 1.38 7.30 0.35
CA ALA A 234 0.52 7.47 1.52
C ALA A 234 1.10 8.49 2.54
N LEU A 235 2.41 8.47 2.76
CA LEU A 235 3.06 9.46 3.62
C LEU A 235 2.96 10.88 3.04
N GLN A 236 3.19 11.04 1.74
CA GLN A 236 3.05 12.33 1.05
C GLN A 236 1.61 12.83 1.09
N GLU A 237 0.63 11.95 0.95
CA GLU A 237 -0.78 12.31 1.04
C GLU A 237 -1.17 12.81 2.44
N LEU A 238 -0.71 12.13 3.51
CA LEU A 238 -0.89 12.61 4.89
C LEU A 238 -0.32 14.02 5.10
N GLN A 239 0.84 14.31 4.52
CA GLN A 239 1.49 15.63 4.57
C GLN A 239 0.70 16.67 3.78
N ALA A 240 0.28 16.33 2.55
CA ALA A 240 -0.44 17.23 1.66
C ALA A 240 -1.82 17.61 2.23
N LEU A 241 -2.48 16.68 2.93
CA LEU A 241 -3.74 16.90 3.62
C LEU A 241 -3.58 17.62 4.98
N GLY A 242 -2.35 17.90 5.42
CA GLY A 242 -2.08 18.55 6.72
C GLY A 242 -2.45 17.69 7.93
N LEU A 243 -2.57 16.37 7.76
CA LEU A 243 -2.95 15.44 8.82
C LEU A 243 -1.79 15.08 9.74
N ILE A 244 -0.57 15.42 9.35
CA ILE A 244 0.67 15.25 10.15
C ILE A 244 1.55 16.49 10.03
N ASP A 245 2.26 16.84 11.12
CA ASP A 245 3.17 17.99 11.14
C ASP A 245 4.56 17.60 10.62
N SER A 246 4.84 17.94 9.37
CA SER A 246 6.14 17.70 8.74
C SER A 246 7.31 18.45 9.43
N LYS A 247 7.06 19.65 9.97
CA LYS A 247 8.09 20.45 10.65
C LYS A 247 8.46 19.89 12.02
N LYS A 248 7.49 19.37 12.76
CA LYS A 248 7.72 18.70 14.04
C LYS A 248 8.53 17.43 13.83
N ARG A 249 8.17 16.62 12.85
CA ARG A 249 8.87 15.36 12.51
C ARG A 249 10.31 15.59 12.08
N SER A 250 10.58 16.59 11.25
CA SER A 250 11.95 16.93 10.85
C SER A 250 12.79 17.34 12.07
N ARG A 251 12.22 18.11 13.01
CA ARG A 251 12.91 18.49 14.27
C ARG A 251 13.16 17.29 15.17
N ASP A 252 12.18 16.39 15.32
CA ASP A 252 12.34 15.18 16.14
C ASP A 252 13.37 14.22 15.51
N MET A 253 13.41 14.10 14.19
CA MET A 253 14.43 13.34 13.48
C MET A 253 15.83 13.92 13.68
N LEU A 254 16.00 15.23 13.54
CA LEU A 254 17.26 15.92 13.78
C LEU A 254 17.70 15.79 15.25
N ARG A 255 16.76 15.86 16.20
CA ARG A 255 17.04 15.63 17.61
C ARG A 255 17.51 14.21 17.88
N THR A 256 16.83 13.21 17.31
CA THR A 256 17.22 11.80 17.43
C THR A 256 18.61 11.53 16.82
N LEU A 257 18.94 12.17 15.71
CA LEU A 257 20.27 12.09 15.10
C LEU A 257 21.35 12.72 16.00
N ARG A 258 21.03 13.85 16.63
CA ARG A 258 21.94 14.52 17.59
C ARG A 258 22.11 13.67 18.85
N ASP A 259 21.02 13.13 19.42
CA ASP A 259 21.06 12.36 20.68
C ASP A 259 21.72 10.97 20.49
N ARG A 260 21.89 10.49 19.27
CA ARG A 260 22.64 9.26 18.94
C ARG A 260 24.15 9.47 18.80
N GLY A 261 24.65 10.60 19.22
CA GLY A 261 26.09 10.87 19.19
C GLY A 261 26.70 10.87 17.80
N SER A 262 25.91 11.33 16.80
CA SER A 262 26.34 11.29 15.42
C SER A 262 27.48 12.28 15.14
N LEU A 263 27.98 12.45 14.10
CA LEU A 263 28.93 13.35 13.44
C LEU A 263 29.55 14.48 14.29
N THR A 264 28.83 15.11 15.23
CA THR A 264 29.35 16.19 16.06
C THR A 264 30.33 15.72 17.15
N ASP A 265 30.12 14.52 17.73
CA ASP A 265 31.05 13.94 18.68
C ASP A 265 32.30 13.38 18.00
N GLN A 266 32.19 13.00 16.72
CA GLN A 266 33.35 12.59 15.91
C GLN A 266 34.12 13.77 15.34
N LEU A 267 33.56 14.98 15.40
CA LEU A 267 34.16 16.23 14.93
C LEU A 267 34.47 17.18 16.06
N SER A 268 34.56 16.71 17.33
CA SER A 268 34.98 17.59 18.42
C SER A 268 36.40 18.11 18.15
N PRO A 269 36.67 19.39 18.39
CA PRO A 269 37.99 19.97 18.13
C PRO A 269 39.13 19.24 18.86
N GLU A 270 38.83 18.57 19.97
CA GLU A 270 39.83 17.81 20.74
C GLU A 270 40.27 16.51 20.06
N ASP A 271 39.37 15.86 19.30
CA ASP A 271 39.72 14.65 18.54
C ASP A 271 40.42 14.98 17.21
N ALA A 272 40.14 16.13 16.61
CA ALA A 272 40.79 16.60 15.40
C ALA A 272 42.29 16.94 15.69
N THR A 273 42.60 17.48 16.86
CA THR A 273 43.96 17.80 17.25
C THR A 273 44.81 16.59 17.62
N LYS A 274 44.21 15.49 18.09
CA LYS A 274 44.91 14.25 18.40
C LYS A 274 45.30 13.42 17.17
N ARG A 275 44.74 13.67 16.01
CA ARG A 275 45.01 12.91 14.76
C ARG A 275 46.04 13.57 13.83
N VAL A 276 46.39 14.82 14.05
CA VAL A 276 47.44 15.49 13.27
C VAL A 276 48.80 15.16 13.92
N ARG A 277 49.53 14.21 13.37
CA ARG A 277 50.93 13.97 13.74
C ARG A 277 51.72 15.25 13.45
N THR A 278 52.27 15.84 14.52
CA THR A 278 53.16 16.98 14.34
C THR A 278 54.48 16.55 13.70
N PRO A 279 55.21 17.42 12.99
CA PRO A 279 56.45 17.07 12.30
C PRO A 279 57.57 16.53 13.23
N LYS A 280 57.39 16.56 14.54
CA LYS A 280 58.33 16.00 15.53
C LYS A 280 58.27 14.47 15.67
N ASP A 281 57.27 13.82 15.09
CA ASP A 281 57.06 12.37 15.22
C ASP A 281 57.67 11.56 14.05
N ILE A 282 58.47 12.21 13.19
CA ILE A 282 59.20 11.53 12.11
C ILE A 282 60.58 11.18 12.66
N PRO A 283 60.92 9.88 12.84
CA PRO A 283 62.28 9.50 13.27
C PRO A 283 63.28 9.92 12.19
N SER A 284 64.28 10.72 12.58
CA SER A 284 65.41 11.04 11.71
C SER A 284 66.12 9.75 11.31
N SER A 285 66.18 9.46 10.04
CA SER A 285 67.04 8.38 9.49
C SER A 285 68.51 8.78 9.71
N GLN A 286 69.09 8.27 10.76
CA GLN A 286 70.54 8.33 10.93
C GLN A 286 71.20 7.37 9.94
N GLY A 287 72.25 7.89 9.35
CA GLY A 287 73.01 7.37 8.27
C GLY A 287 73.56 5.95 8.46
N ARG A 288 73.58 5.22 7.39
CA ARG A 288 74.47 4.10 7.18
C ARG A 288 75.75 4.60 6.54
N GLU A 289 76.78 4.64 7.33
CA GLU A 289 78.14 4.59 6.80
C GLU A 289 78.42 3.18 6.31
N THR A 290 78.92 3.06 5.12
CA THR A 290 79.50 1.85 4.52
C THR A 290 81.03 1.93 4.61
N PRO A 291 81.75 0.85 4.88
CA PRO A 291 83.12 0.72 4.39
C PRO A 291 83.16 0.19 2.96
#